data_731c75172e57f37fa0f1fae903b43e0c
#
_entry.id   731c75172e57f37fa0f1fae903b43e0c
#
_cell.length_a   1.000
_cell.length_b   1.000
_cell.length_c   1.000
_cell.angle_alpha   90.00
_cell.angle_beta   90.00
_cell.angle_gamma   90.00
#
_symmetry.space_group_name_H-M   'P 1'
#
loop_
_entity.id
_entity.type
_entity.pdbx_description
1 polymer ?
#
loop_
_entity_poly.entity_id
_entity_poly.type
_entity_poly.pdbx_seq_one_letter_code
_entity_poly.pdbx_strand_id
1 'polypeptide(L)'
;MSEIFLQLTITAIMLAASYFEKPATKVVLLPQADASASAVVVKNTQYEQILNAPYQRVTVQEGKPFVVDFMAAPDVQKKYPQLYEAMPKRPNKYVLNFMPGGTTLTAESLEQVSKIIEDAQNRSGADMVVTGHTDSTGALLANDALSLKRAGVVAQLLKDKGAVADRIEAVGRGKRELLVPTADEVDEPQNRRVEVVVR
;
A
#
# COMPACT_ATOMS: atom_id res chain seq x y z
N MET A 1 35.55 -51.01 22.41
CA MET A 1 34.18 -50.70 22.93
C MET A 1 34.01 -49.26 23.44
N SER A 2 35.07 -48.61 23.92
CA SER A 2 34.95 -47.22 24.44
C SER A 2 34.70 -46.13 23.38
N GLU A 3 35.28 -46.23 22.17
CA GLU A 3 35.11 -45.23 21.10
C GLU A 3 33.71 -45.21 20.49
N ILE A 4 33.06 -46.37 20.34
CA ILE A 4 31.69 -46.47 19.81
C ILE A 4 30.69 -45.84 20.78
N PHE A 5 30.87 -46.04 22.07
CA PHE A 5 30.04 -45.43 23.12
C PHE A 5 30.24 -43.91 23.17
N LEU A 6 31.45 -43.42 22.98
CA LEU A 6 31.74 -42.00 22.96
C LEU A 6 31.10 -41.32 21.70
N GLN A 7 31.19 -41.96 20.52
CA GLN A 7 30.54 -41.44 19.30
C GLN A 7 29.02 -41.46 19.41
N LEU A 8 28.41 -42.50 19.95
CA LEU A 8 26.97 -42.59 20.19
C LEU A 8 26.46 -41.52 21.16
N THR A 9 27.20 -41.23 22.22
CA THR A 9 26.86 -40.17 23.18
C THR A 9 26.99 -38.77 22.58
N ILE A 10 28.04 -38.50 21.81
CA ILE A 10 28.21 -37.22 21.09
C ILE A 10 27.11 -37.02 20.07
N THR A 11 26.74 -38.04 19.31
CA THR A 11 25.64 -37.97 18.34
C THR A 11 24.29 -37.77 19.02
N ALA A 12 24.03 -38.42 20.15
CA ALA A 12 22.79 -38.20 20.92
C ALA A 12 22.71 -36.79 21.53
N ILE A 13 23.82 -36.24 22.02
CA ILE A 13 23.90 -34.87 22.53
C ILE A 13 23.69 -33.86 21.40
N MET A 14 24.30 -34.07 20.23
CA MET A 14 24.09 -33.20 19.05
C MET A 14 22.67 -33.28 18.55
N LEU A 15 22.02 -34.45 18.53
CA LEU A 15 20.61 -34.61 18.14
C LEU A 15 19.69 -33.95 19.17
N ALA A 16 19.93 -34.09 20.45
CA ALA A 16 19.20 -33.45 21.52
C ALA A 16 19.36 -31.90 21.47
N ALA A 17 20.55 -31.38 21.18
CA ALA A 17 20.80 -29.97 21.04
C ALA A 17 20.03 -29.37 19.85
N SER A 18 19.86 -30.10 18.75
CA SER A 18 19.06 -29.64 17.58
C SER A 18 17.55 -29.60 17.88
N TYR A 19 17.06 -30.43 18.80
CA TYR A 19 15.62 -30.41 19.21
C TYR A 19 15.29 -29.23 20.14
N PHE A 20 16.27 -28.62 20.77
CA PHE A 20 16.10 -27.48 21.70
C PHE A 20 16.47 -26.11 21.08
N GLU A 21 16.86 -26.06 19.81
CA GLU A 21 17.09 -24.76 19.19
C GLU A 21 15.76 -23.99 19.06
N LYS A 22 15.68 -22.87 19.77
CA LYS A 22 14.55 -21.96 19.65
C LYS A 22 14.41 -21.50 18.19
N PRO A 23 13.19 -21.45 17.67
CA PRO A 23 12.98 -21.05 16.28
C PRO A 23 13.55 -19.65 16.02
N ALA A 24 14.29 -19.50 14.95
CA ALA A 24 14.84 -18.23 14.54
C ALA A 24 13.75 -17.38 13.84
N THR A 25 13.59 -16.13 14.28
CA THR A 25 12.77 -15.15 13.57
C THR A 25 13.55 -14.55 12.40
N LYS A 26 12.94 -14.49 11.24
CA LYS A 26 13.54 -13.91 10.03
C LYS A 26 12.72 -12.72 9.57
N VAL A 27 13.37 -11.58 9.41
CA VAL A 27 12.77 -10.36 8.88
C VAL A 27 13.43 -10.05 7.53
N VAL A 28 12.64 -9.88 6.49
CA VAL A 28 13.09 -9.54 5.14
C VAL A 28 12.47 -8.22 4.73
N LEU A 29 13.28 -7.25 4.30
CA LEU A 29 12.80 -5.99 3.76
C LEU A 29 12.34 -6.19 2.30
N LEU A 30 11.05 -6.03 2.04
CA LEU A 30 10.53 -6.04 0.68
C LEU A 30 10.65 -4.65 0.03
N PRO A 31 10.88 -4.59 -1.30
CA PRO A 31 10.92 -3.32 -2.01
C PRO A 31 9.54 -2.62 -1.96
N GLN A 32 9.56 -1.30 -1.90
CA GLN A 32 8.36 -0.50 -2.07
C GLN A 32 7.89 -0.52 -3.54
N ALA A 33 6.59 -0.35 -3.73
CA ALA A 33 5.97 -0.39 -5.05
C ALA A 33 6.43 0.70 -6.00
N ASP A 34 6.63 1.89 -5.43
CA ASP A 34 7.04 3.12 -6.12
C ASP A 34 8.57 3.27 -6.16
N ALA A 35 9.29 2.21 -5.81
CA ALA A 35 10.75 2.20 -5.69
C ALA A 35 11.30 3.23 -4.68
N SER A 36 10.45 3.80 -3.82
CA SER A 36 10.91 4.68 -2.75
C SER A 36 11.83 3.95 -1.77
N ALA A 37 12.78 4.67 -1.20
CA ALA A 37 13.65 4.13 -0.17
C ALA A 37 12.84 3.83 1.10
N SER A 38 13.02 2.64 1.64
CA SER A 38 12.42 2.23 2.90
C SER A 38 13.47 1.60 3.81
N ALA A 39 13.25 1.67 5.12
CA ALA A 39 14.11 1.05 6.09
C ALA A 39 13.27 0.45 7.23
N VAL A 40 13.76 -0.67 7.78
CA VAL A 40 13.19 -1.31 8.97
C VAL A 40 14.30 -1.47 10.00
N VAL A 41 14.02 -1.04 11.23
CA VAL A 41 14.91 -1.26 12.38
C VAL A 41 14.43 -2.51 13.11
N VAL A 42 15.30 -3.51 13.22
CA VAL A 42 15.07 -4.72 14.01
C VAL A 42 15.92 -4.62 15.28
N LYS A 43 15.27 -4.73 16.43
CA LYS A 43 15.93 -4.52 17.71
C LYS A 43 15.51 -5.57 18.74
N ASN A 44 16.44 -5.98 19.57
CA ASN A 44 16.18 -6.69 20.81
C ASN A 44 16.93 -6.00 21.97
N THR A 45 17.04 -6.62 23.13
CA THR A 45 17.69 -6.04 24.31
C THR A 45 19.20 -5.83 24.15
N GLN A 46 19.87 -6.51 23.21
CA GLN A 46 21.33 -6.53 23.06
C GLN A 46 21.81 -6.01 21.71
N TYR A 47 20.99 -6.14 20.66
CA TYR A 47 21.38 -5.87 19.28
C TYR A 47 20.34 -5.01 18.58
N GLU A 48 20.82 -4.18 17.67
CA GLU A 48 20.00 -3.38 16.77
C GLU A 48 20.57 -3.46 15.35
N GLN A 49 19.71 -3.65 14.35
CA GLN A 49 20.08 -3.74 12.95
C GLN A 49 19.11 -2.96 12.09
N ILE A 50 19.62 -2.14 11.19
CA ILE A 50 18.86 -1.44 10.18
C ILE A 50 18.93 -2.23 8.88
N LEU A 51 17.77 -2.59 8.33
CA LEU A 51 17.62 -3.09 6.97
C LEU A 51 17.20 -1.90 6.09
N ASN A 52 17.99 -1.55 5.10
CA ASN A 52 17.76 -0.39 4.23
C ASN A 52 17.91 -0.70 2.73
N ALA A 53 18.08 -1.96 2.39
CA ALA A 53 18.15 -2.42 1.02
C ALA A 53 17.09 -3.50 0.74
N PRO A 54 16.45 -3.48 -0.45
CA PRO A 54 15.50 -4.51 -0.85
C PRO A 54 16.07 -5.92 -0.71
N TYR A 55 15.25 -6.84 -0.17
CA TYR A 55 15.59 -8.25 0.07
C TYR A 55 16.73 -8.48 1.07
N GLN A 56 17.21 -7.45 1.76
CA GLN A 56 18.06 -7.61 2.94
C GLN A 56 17.29 -8.34 4.03
N ARG A 57 17.92 -9.34 4.63
CA ARG A 57 17.32 -10.19 5.66
C ARG A 57 18.16 -10.15 6.92
N VAL A 58 17.49 -10.09 8.06
CA VAL A 58 18.09 -10.37 9.35
C VAL A 58 17.50 -11.63 9.97
N THR A 59 18.35 -12.47 10.49
CA THR A 59 17.97 -13.64 11.29
C THR A 59 18.24 -13.35 12.75
N VAL A 60 17.18 -13.43 13.56
CA VAL A 60 17.20 -13.19 15.01
C VAL A 60 17.01 -14.52 15.73
N GLN A 61 17.97 -14.90 16.54
CA GLN A 61 17.89 -16.06 17.41
C GLN A 61 18.26 -15.64 18.83
N GLU A 62 17.50 -16.12 19.82
CA GLU A 62 17.73 -15.75 21.22
C GLU A 62 19.14 -16.15 21.68
N GLY A 63 19.83 -15.22 22.33
CA GLY A 63 21.19 -15.43 22.82
C GLY A 63 22.32 -15.42 21.77
N LYS A 64 21.98 -15.15 20.49
CA LYS A 64 22.97 -15.06 19.40
C LYS A 64 22.98 -13.66 18.76
N PRO A 65 24.10 -13.20 18.21
CA PRO A 65 24.17 -12.00 17.40
C PRO A 65 23.25 -12.08 16.18
N PHE A 66 22.79 -10.94 15.70
CA PHE A 66 22.03 -10.85 14.46
C PHE A 66 22.89 -11.28 13.26
N VAL A 67 22.33 -12.10 12.39
CA VAL A 67 22.96 -12.49 11.12
C VAL A 67 22.22 -11.76 10.01
N VAL A 68 22.97 -10.97 9.23
CA VAL A 68 22.43 -10.19 8.10
C VAL A 68 22.94 -10.77 6.79
N ASP A 69 22.03 -11.02 5.88
CA ASP A 69 22.31 -11.48 4.52
C ASP A 69 21.30 -10.93 3.52
N PHE A 70 21.36 -11.39 2.27
CA PHE A 70 20.42 -11.03 1.21
C PHE A 70 19.76 -12.27 0.64
N MET A 71 18.50 -12.13 0.23
CA MET A 71 17.77 -13.15 -0.52
C MET A 71 17.54 -12.68 -1.95
N ALA A 72 17.56 -13.59 -2.91
CA ALA A 72 17.08 -13.26 -4.25
C ALA A 72 15.55 -13.10 -4.25
N ALA A 73 15.04 -12.16 -5.05
CA ALA A 73 13.60 -11.89 -5.14
C ALA A 73 12.75 -13.15 -5.42
N PRO A 74 13.11 -14.03 -6.37
CA PRO A 74 12.36 -15.27 -6.62
C PRO A 74 12.35 -16.22 -5.43
N ASP A 75 13.44 -16.26 -4.65
CA ASP A 75 13.56 -17.15 -3.50
C ASP A 75 12.66 -16.70 -2.34
N VAL A 76 12.48 -15.38 -2.17
CA VAL A 76 11.56 -14.84 -1.16
C VAL A 76 10.13 -15.25 -1.49
N GLN A 77 9.70 -15.05 -2.74
CA GLN A 77 8.36 -15.42 -3.19
C GLN A 77 8.11 -16.93 -3.09
N LYS A 78 9.07 -17.73 -3.53
CA LYS A 78 9.00 -19.20 -3.43
C LYS A 78 8.96 -19.70 -1.99
N LYS A 79 9.66 -19.02 -1.07
CA LYS A 79 9.75 -19.43 0.33
C LYS A 79 8.54 -19.03 1.15
N TYR A 80 7.87 -17.93 0.79
CA TYR A 80 6.75 -17.35 1.53
C TYR A 80 5.50 -17.13 0.64
N PRO A 81 5.03 -18.14 -0.13
CA PRO A 81 3.94 -17.96 -1.07
C PRO A 81 2.65 -17.47 -0.38
N GLN A 82 2.30 -18.05 0.77
CA GLN A 82 1.10 -17.69 1.52
C GLN A 82 1.10 -16.22 1.99
N LEU A 83 2.28 -15.66 2.33
CA LEU A 83 2.38 -14.26 2.70
C LEU A 83 2.15 -13.35 1.50
N TYR A 84 2.63 -13.72 0.31
CA TYR A 84 2.37 -12.98 -0.93
C TYR A 84 0.90 -13.04 -1.34
N GLU A 85 0.26 -14.20 -1.22
CA GLU A 85 -1.17 -14.37 -1.50
C GLU A 85 -2.06 -13.60 -0.53
N ALA A 86 -1.63 -13.51 0.74
CA ALA A 86 -2.34 -12.77 1.77
C ALA A 86 -2.08 -11.24 1.73
N MET A 87 -1.14 -10.76 0.91
CA MET A 87 -0.89 -9.33 0.79
C MET A 87 -2.10 -8.62 0.17
N PRO A 88 -2.60 -7.56 0.80
CA PRO A 88 -3.69 -6.80 0.21
C PRO A 88 -3.27 -6.21 -1.14
N LYS A 89 -4.19 -6.21 -2.10
CA LYS A 89 -3.97 -5.51 -3.37
C LYS A 89 -3.69 -4.04 -3.11
N ARG A 90 -2.71 -3.49 -3.80
CA ARG A 90 -2.37 -2.06 -3.68
C ARG A 90 -3.54 -1.19 -4.08
N PRO A 91 -3.72 -0.02 -3.43
CA PRO A 91 -4.70 0.95 -3.87
C PRO A 91 -4.41 1.40 -5.30
N ASN A 92 -5.46 1.46 -6.12
CA ASN A 92 -5.38 2.09 -7.42
C ASN A 92 -6.03 3.47 -7.35
N LYS A 93 -5.40 4.45 -8.02
CA LYS A 93 -5.87 5.83 -8.08
C LYS A 93 -6.32 6.15 -9.50
N TYR A 94 -7.52 6.68 -9.63
CA TYR A 94 -8.13 7.14 -10.87
C TYR A 94 -8.40 8.62 -10.78
N VAL A 95 -8.25 9.34 -11.90
CA VAL A 95 -8.51 10.78 -11.98
C VAL A 95 -9.66 11.01 -12.95
N LEU A 96 -10.68 11.71 -12.49
CA LEU A 96 -11.86 12.09 -13.28
C LEU A 96 -11.94 13.61 -13.38
N ASN A 97 -12.08 14.11 -14.60
CA ASN A 97 -12.19 15.54 -14.91
C ASN A 97 -13.62 15.91 -15.26
N PHE A 98 -13.96 17.15 -14.99
CA PHE A 98 -15.26 17.73 -15.30
C PHE A 98 -15.21 18.71 -16.47
N MET A 99 -16.32 18.83 -17.16
CA MET A 99 -16.54 19.94 -18.08
C MET A 99 -16.50 21.27 -17.31
N PRO A 100 -16.05 22.36 -17.96
CA PRO A 100 -15.99 23.68 -17.32
C PRO A 100 -17.33 24.10 -16.69
N GLY A 101 -17.27 24.69 -15.51
CA GLY A 101 -18.40 25.31 -14.82
C GLY A 101 -19.44 24.36 -14.20
N GLY A 102 -19.25 23.02 -14.29
CA GLY A 102 -20.28 22.08 -13.85
C GLY A 102 -19.81 20.88 -13.05
N THR A 103 -20.73 19.93 -12.93
CA THR A 103 -20.53 18.60 -12.33
C THR A 103 -20.70 17.47 -13.36
N THR A 104 -20.62 17.79 -14.64
CA THR A 104 -20.67 16.82 -15.74
C THR A 104 -19.28 16.33 -16.04
N LEU A 105 -19.07 15.00 -16.03
CA LEU A 105 -17.78 14.39 -16.37
C LEU A 105 -17.47 14.51 -17.87
N THR A 106 -16.18 14.55 -18.21
CA THR A 106 -15.74 14.44 -19.61
C THR A 106 -15.99 13.02 -20.13
N ALA A 107 -15.97 12.83 -21.46
CA ALA A 107 -16.17 11.51 -22.07
C ALA A 107 -15.10 10.51 -21.62
N GLU A 108 -13.83 10.94 -21.57
CA GLU A 108 -12.71 10.13 -21.10
C GLU A 108 -12.88 9.70 -19.63
N SER A 109 -13.41 10.61 -18.80
CA SER A 109 -13.71 10.32 -17.40
C SER A 109 -14.83 9.30 -17.24
N LEU A 110 -15.84 9.33 -18.11
CA LEU A 110 -16.91 8.31 -18.11
C LEU A 110 -16.38 6.91 -18.47
N GLU A 111 -15.40 6.81 -19.35
CA GLU A 111 -14.73 5.53 -19.64
C GLU A 111 -13.96 5.00 -18.42
N GLN A 112 -13.31 5.89 -17.64
CA GLN A 112 -12.61 5.50 -16.42
C GLN A 112 -13.56 4.94 -15.35
N VAL A 113 -14.82 5.40 -15.30
CA VAL A 113 -15.81 4.89 -14.34
C VAL A 113 -15.99 3.36 -14.47
N SER A 114 -16.01 2.84 -15.69
CA SER A 114 -16.12 1.38 -15.91
C SER A 114 -14.92 0.63 -15.36
N LYS A 115 -13.70 1.17 -15.52
CA LYS A 115 -12.47 0.56 -14.97
C LYS A 115 -12.43 0.61 -13.43
N ILE A 116 -12.94 1.68 -12.83
CA ILE A 116 -13.07 1.80 -11.37
C ILE A 116 -14.00 0.72 -10.83
N ILE A 117 -15.13 0.49 -11.49
CA ILE A 117 -16.11 -0.54 -11.10
C ILE A 117 -15.50 -1.93 -11.20
N GLU A 118 -14.84 -2.22 -12.33
CA GLU A 118 -14.15 -3.50 -12.53
C GLU A 118 -13.07 -3.76 -11.47
N ASP A 119 -12.26 -2.73 -11.16
CA ASP A 119 -11.24 -2.84 -10.10
C ASP A 119 -11.86 -3.13 -8.73
N ALA A 120 -12.96 -2.46 -8.39
CA ALA A 120 -13.66 -2.72 -7.14
C ALA A 120 -14.25 -4.13 -7.08
N GLN A 121 -14.84 -4.63 -8.17
CA GLN A 121 -15.38 -5.99 -8.25
C GLN A 121 -14.30 -7.06 -8.08
N ASN A 122 -13.08 -6.76 -8.49
CA ASN A 122 -11.92 -7.66 -8.38
C ASN A 122 -11.24 -7.63 -7.00
N ARG A 123 -11.80 -6.88 -6.03
CA ARG A 123 -11.29 -6.78 -4.66
C ARG A 123 -12.33 -7.30 -3.67
N SER A 124 -11.92 -8.16 -2.76
CA SER A 124 -12.76 -8.57 -1.64
C SER A 124 -12.77 -7.46 -0.58
N GLY A 125 -13.96 -6.95 -0.24
CA GLY A 125 -14.10 -5.90 0.76
C GLY A 125 -13.57 -4.54 0.28
N ALA A 126 -13.82 -4.19 -0.99
CA ALA A 126 -13.36 -2.94 -1.56
C ALA A 126 -13.88 -1.72 -0.79
N ASP A 127 -12.98 -0.80 -0.48
CA ASP A 127 -13.28 0.56 -0.01
C ASP A 127 -12.93 1.55 -1.11
N MET A 128 -13.74 2.61 -1.25
CA MET A 128 -13.47 3.71 -2.18
C MET A 128 -13.45 5.05 -1.44
N VAL A 129 -12.43 5.85 -1.71
CA VAL A 129 -12.38 7.26 -1.31
C VAL A 129 -12.44 8.12 -2.55
N VAL A 130 -13.47 8.96 -2.62
CA VAL A 130 -13.73 9.88 -3.74
C VAL A 130 -13.42 11.29 -3.26
N THR A 131 -12.31 11.87 -3.72
CA THR A 131 -11.82 13.17 -3.28
C THR A 131 -11.97 14.22 -4.37
N GLY A 132 -12.73 15.27 -4.11
CA GLY A 132 -12.93 16.38 -5.02
C GLY A 132 -11.94 17.52 -4.79
N HIS A 133 -11.50 18.14 -5.89
CA HIS A 133 -10.60 19.29 -5.91
C HIS A 133 -11.12 20.38 -6.83
N THR A 134 -10.67 21.61 -6.62
CA THR A 134 -10.90 22.76 -7.48
C THR A 134 -9.57 23.39 -7.91
N ASP A 135 -9.62 24.30 -8.87
CA ASP A 135 -8.53 25.24 -9.09
C ASP A 135 -8.47 26.30 -7.96
N SER A 136 -7.59 27.27 -8.09
CA SER A 136 -7.38 28.31 -7.07
C SER A 136 -8.37 29.48 -7.16
N THR A 137 -9.28 29.49 -8.17
CA THR A 137 -10.22 30.58 -8.40
C THR A 137 -11.34 30.61 -7.36
N GLY A 138 -11.64 31.79 -6.82
CA GLY A 138 -12.77 32.04 -5.93
C GLY A 138 -12.53 31.72 -4.45
N ALA A 139 -13.56 31.95 -3.64
CA ALA A 139 -13.47 31.86 -2.19
C ALA A 139 -13.27 30.40 -1.70
N LEU A 140 -12.47 30.24 -0.64
CA LEU A 140 -12.13 28.94 -0.06
C LEU A 140 -13.37 28.09 0.29
N LEU A 141 -14.35 28.68 0.98
CA LEU A 141 -15.57 27.97 1.38
C LEU A 141 -16.42 27.52 0.18
N ALA A 142 -16.45 28.34 -0.89
CA ALA A 142 -17.16 27.96 -2.11
C ALA A 142 -16.47 26.77 -2.81
N ASN A 143 -15.13 26.78 -2.84
CA ASN A 143 -14.34 25.68 -3.38
C ASN A 143 -14.48 24.40 -2.56
N ASP A 144 -14.55 24.50 -1.24
CA ASP A 144 -14.83 23.35 -0.36
C ASP A 144 -16.20 22.73 -0.68
N ALA A 145 -17.23 23.55 -0.75
CA ALA A 145 -18.59 23.07 -1.06
C ALA A 145 -18.67 22.48 -2.48
N LEU A 146 -18.05 23.12 -3.50
CA LEU A 146 -18.04 22.64 -4.87
C LEU A 146 -17.29 21.31 -5.00
N SER A 147 -16.13 21.19 -4.38
CA SER A 147 -15.33 19.96 -4.42
C SER A 147 -16.04 18.79 -3.76
N LEU A 148 -16.69 19.01 -2.61
CA LEU A 148 -17.50 17.99 -1.94
C LEU A 148 -18.71 17.58 -2.80
N LYS A 149 -19.40 18.54 -3.43
CA LYS A 149 -20.51 18.28 -4.34
C LYS A 149 -20.06 17.42 -5.53
N ARG A 150 -18.92 17.73 -6.15
CA ARG A 150 -18.34 16.93 -7.23
C ARG A 150 -18.00 15.51 -6.79
N ALA A 151 -17.37 15.35 -5.64
CA ALA A 151 -17.08 14.03 -5.05
C ALA A 151 -18.39 13.24 -4.83
N GLY A 152 -19.41 13.87 -4.28
CA GLY A 152 -20.73 13.25 -4.07
C GLY A 152 -21.42 12.79 -5.37
N VAL A 153 -21.33 13.57 -6.44
CA VAL A 153 -21.87 13.19 -7.76
C VAL A 153 -21.16 11.95 -8.30
N VAL A 154 -19.83 11.90 -8.19
CA VAL A 154 -19.05 10.73 -8.64
C VAL A 154 -19.36 9.51 -7.77
N ALA A 155 -19.40 9.66 -6.45
CA ALA A 155 -19.73 8.57 -5.51
C ALA A 155 -21.13 7.99 -5.84
N GLN A 156 -22.11 8.85 -6.11
CA GLN A 156 -23.44 8.40 -6.49
C GLN A 156 -23.45 7.70 -7.86
N LEU A 157 -22.75 8.25 -8.84
CA LEU A 157 -22.61 7.63 -10.17
C LEU A 157 -22.00 6.22 -10.08
N LEU A 158 -20.96 6.03 -9.25
CA LEU A 158 -20.33 4.73 -9.03
C LEU A 158 -21.35 3.73 -8.44
N LYS A 159 -22.13 4.14 -7.45
CA LYS A 159 -23.21 3.32 -6.86
C LYS A 159 -24.28 2.95 -7.88
N ASP A 160 -24.78 3.92 -8.64
CA ASP A 160 -25.84 3.74 -9.63
C ASP A 160 -25.41 2.80 -10.77
N LYS A 161 -24.11 2.78 -11.07
CA LYS A 161 -23.51 1.87 -12.07
C LYS A 161 -23.09 0.51 -11.49
N GLY A 162 -23.42 0.23 -10.24
CA GLY A 162 -23.23 -1.08 -9.63
C GLY A 162 -21.82 -1.33 -9.08
N ALA A 163 -21.11 -0.28 -8.68
CA ALA A 163 -19.87 -0.47 -7.95
C ALA A 163 -20.13 -1.24 -6.63
N VAL A 164 -19.50 -2.39 -6.50
CA VAL A 164 -19.54 -3.20 -5.28
C VAL A 164 -18.38 -2.75 -4.40
N ALA A 165 -18.69 -2.02 -3.35
CA ALA A 165 -17.74 -1.57 -2.35
C ALA A 165 -18.44 -1.52 -1.00
N ASP A 166 -17.76 -1.96 0.06
CA ASP A 166 -18.28 -1.94 1.42
C ASP A 166 -18.54 -0.51 1.88
N ARG A 167 -17.68 0.41 1.41
CA ARG A 167 -17.82 1.83 1.69
C ARG A 167 -17.38 2.69 0.51
N ILE A 168 -18.18 3.71 0.19
CA ILE A 168 -17.81 4.79 -0.73
C ILE A 168 -17.91 6.11 0.04
N GLU A 169 -16.77 6.73 0.33
CA GLU A 169 -16.64 7.97 1.07
C GLU A 169 -16.36 9.13 0.12
N ALA A 170 -17.13 10.22 0.22
CA ALA A 170 -16.92 11.45 -0.54
C ALA A 170 -16.27 12.52 0.32
N VAL A 171 -15.17 13.11 -0.15
CA VAL A 171 -14.41 14.15 0.55
C VAL A 171 -14.18 15.34 -0.36
N GLY A 172 -14.35 16.57 0.15
CA GLY A 172 -14.00 17.81 -0.53
C GLY A 172 -12.68 18.35 0.02
N ARG A 173 -11.74 18.71 -0.87
CA ARG A 173 -10.47 19.36 -0.53
C ARG A 173 -10.38 20.80 -1.04
N GLY A 174 -11.32 21.22 -1.89
CA GLY A 174 -11.30 22.55 -2.48
C GLY A 174 -9.98 22.83 -3.20
N LYS A 175 -9.43 24.02 -2.98
CA LYS A 175 -8.15 24.48 -3.55
C LYS A 175 -6.92 24.19 -2.68
N ARG A 176 -7.02 23.32 -1.65
CA ARG A 176 -5.92 23.03 -0.72
C ARG A 176 -4.86 22.08 -1.28
N GLU A 177 -5.25 21.25 -2.24
CA GLU A 177 -4.38 20.20 -2.79
C GLU A 177 -4.35 20.33 -4.32
N LEU A 178 -3.62 21.33 -4.82
CA LEU A 178 -3.46 21.58 -6.25
C LEU A 178 -2.57 20.49 -6.86
N LEU A 179 -2.98 19.92 -8.00
CA LEU A 179 -2.15 19.01 -8.79
C LEU A 179 -1.05 19.79 -9.51
N VAL A 180 -1.43 20.91 -10.11
CA VAL A 180 -0.51 21.88 -10.71
C VAL A 180 -0.45 23.07 -9.77
N PRO A 181 0.70 23.36 -9.15
CA PRO A 181 0.86 24.53 -8.30
C PRO A 181 0.60 25.83 -9.08
N THR A 182 -0.35 26.63 -8.63
CA THR A 182 -0.69 27.93 -9.21
C THR A 182 -0.72 29.00 -8.12
N ALA A 183 -0.61 30.27 -8.53
CA ALA A 183 -0.97 31.37 -7.65
C ALA A 183 -2.48 31.33 -7.34
N ASP A 184 -2.92 32.15 -6.40
CA ASP A 184 -4.36 32.31 -6.14
C ASP A 184 -5.06 32.97 -7.32
N GLU A 185 -6.36 32.68 -7.50
CA GLU A 185 -7.22 33.18 -8.58
C GLU A 185 -6.76 32.79 -10.01
N VAL A 186 -6.06 31.66 -10.16
CA VAL A 186 -5.66 31.12 -11.48
C VAL A 186 -6.58 29.97 -11.88
N ASP A 187 -7.17 30.08 -13.06
CA ASP A 187 -7.96 29.00 -13.68
C ASP A 187 -7.04 27.91 -14.25
N GLU A 188 -7.01 26.74 -13.61
CA GLU A 188 -6.22 25.59 -14.03
C GLU A 188 -7.10 24.34 -14.16
N PRO A 189 -7.39 23.93 -15.41
CA PRO A 189 -8.28 22.79 -15.67
C PRO A 189 -7.84 21.48 -15.00
N GLN A 190 -6.55 21.22 -14.89
CA GLN A 190 -6.03 19.99 -14.29
C GLN A 190 -6.29 19.92 -12.78
N ASN A 191 -6.45 21.07 -12.13
CA ASN A 191 -6.83 21.13 -10.72
C ASN A 191 -8.31 20.81 -10.48
N ARG A 192 -9.17 20.99 -11.47
CA ARG A 192 -10.63 20.69 -11.40
C ARG A 192 -10.89 19.20 -11.63
N ARG A 193 -10.57 18.39 -10.66
CA ARG A 193 -10.62 16.93 -10.74
C ARG A 193 -11.32 16.29 -9.55
N VAL A 194 -11.70 15.05 -9.73
CA VAL A 194 -12.00 14.10 -8.64
C VAL A 194 -11.05 12.93 -8.74
N GLU A 195 -10.46 12.56 -7.62
CA GLU A 195 -9.63 11.38 -7.46
C GLU A 195 -10.44 10.26 -6.81
N VAL A 196 -10.40 9.07 -7.39
CA VAL A 196 -11.02 7.88 -6.81
C VAL A 196 -9.91 6.91 -6.46
N VAL A 197 -9.78 6.59 -5.18
CA VAL A 197 -8.85 5.58 -4.70
C VAL A 197 -9.65 4.33 -4.34
N VAL A 198 -9.35 3.21 -5.01
CA VAL A 198 -9.92 1.88 -4.74
C VAL A 198 -8.88 1.07 -3.97
N ARG A 199 -9.24 0.61 -2.76
CA ARG A 199 -8.35 -0.12 -1.86
C ARG A 199 -9.03 -1.31 -1.18
#